data_59b46d9369fd89503f5da6cff68537e0
#
_entry.id   59b46d9369fd89503f5da6cff68537e0
#
_cell.length_a   1.000
_cell.length_b   1.000
_cell.length_c   1.000
_cell.angle_alpha   90.00
_cell.angle_beta   90.00
_cell.angle_gamma   90.00
#
_symmetry.space_group_name_H-M   'P 1'
#
loop_
_entity.id
_entity.type
_entity.pdbx_description
1 polymer ?
#
loop_
_entity_poly.entity_id
_entity_poly.type
_entity_poly.pdbx_seq_one_letter_code
_entity_poly.pdbx_strand_id
1 'polypeptide(L)' 'MTAKERNDYFYVCALIEYIARETLNHRGDIVKAIGEEGIKKLLHDAEMDHCLSFEQVSDEVISYYKIKK' A
#
# COMPACT_ATOMS: atom_id res chain seq x y z
N MET A 1 1.24 1.16 20.81
CA MET A 1 0.97 0.42 19.55
C MET A 1 0.94 -1.07 19.83
N THR A 2 -0.14 -1.75 19.44
CA THR A 2 -0.25 -3.20 19.63
C THR A 2 0.58 -3.94 18.57
N ALA A 3 0.82 -5.24 18.80
CA ALA A 3 1.55 -6.06 17.82
C ALA A 3 0.81 -6.11 16.48
N LYS A 4 -0.52 -6.16 16.52
CA LYS A 4 -1.34 -6.17 15.31
C LYS A 4 -1.18 -4.88 14.51
N GLU A 5 -1.26 -3.74 15.19
CA GLU A 5 -1.10 -2.44 14.53
C GLU A 5 0.28 -2.30 13.90
N ARG A 6 1.31 -2.79 14.59
CA ARG A 6 2.67 -2.78 14.07
C ARG A 6 2.78 -3.63 12.81
N ASN A 7 2.18 -4.82 12.81
CA ASN A 7 2.21 -5.70 11.66
C ASN A 7 1.48 -5.08 10.46
N ASP A 8 0.34 -4.45 10.71
CA ASP A 8 -0.42 -3.77 9.65
C ASP A 8 0.38 -2.62 9.08
N TYR A 9 1.07 -1.88 9.92
CA TYR A 9 1.91 -0.77 9.49
C TYR A 9 3.05 -1.26 8.61
N PHE A 10 3.75 -2.30 9.02
CA PHE A 10 4.83 -2.91 8.23
C PHE A 10 4.31 -3.42 6.89
N TYR A 11 3.14 -4.02 6.89
CA TYR A 11 2.52 -4.51 5.66
C TYR A 11 2.30 -3.37 4.67
N VAL A 12 1.71 -2.27 5.14
CA VAL A 12 1.44 -1.13 4.27
C VAL A 12 2.73 -0.49 3.76
N CYS A 13 3.75 -0.38 4.63
CA CYS A 13 5.05 0.14 4.22
C CYS A 13 5.69 -0.73 3.14
N ALA A 14 5.64 -2.05 3.31
CA ALA A 14 6.18 -2.98 2.33
C ALA A 14 5.40 -2.92 1.02
N LEU A 15 4.09 -2.76 1.11
CA LEU A 15 3.24 -2.63 -0.07
C LEU A 15 3.57 -1.36 -0.85
N ILE A 16 3.76 -0.24 -0.15
CA ILE A 16 4.14 1.02 -0.79
C ILE A 16 5.48 0.86 -1.51
N GLU A 17 6.45 0.23 -0.87
CA GLU A 17 7.75 -0.02 -1.48
C GLU A 17 7.62 -0.92 -2.72
N TYR A 18 6.80 -1.94 -2.63
CA TYR A 18 6.54 -2.84 -3.75
C TYR A 18 5.94 -2.07 -4.94
N ILE A 19 4.94 -1.24 -4.67
CA ILE A 19 4.30 -0.43 -5.71
C ILE A 19 5.31 0.54 -6.33
N ALA A 20 6.13 1.17 -5.51
CA ALA A 20 7.15 2.10 -6.00
C ALA A 20 8.11 1.42 -6.97
N ARG A 21 8.55 0.21 -6.65
CA ARG A 21 9.43 -0.56 -7.53
C ARG A 21 8.73 -0.96 -8.81
N GLU A 22 7.49 -1.44 -8.72
CA GLU A 22 6.73 -1.86 -9.89
C GLU A 22 6.44 -0.72 -10.85
N THR A 23 6.24 0.47 -10.33
CA THR A 23 5.89 1.65 -11.14
C THR A 23 7.10 2.54 -11.43
N LEU A 24 8.27 2.20 -10.94
CA LEU A 24 9.51 2.97 -11.08
C LEU A 24 9.37 4.40 -10.53
N ASN A 25 8.62 4.53 -9.45
CA ASN A 25 8.44 5.79 -8.73
C ASN A 25 9.16 5.75 -7.40
N HIS A 26 9.33 6.91 -6.79
CA HIS A 26 9.82 7.00 -5.42
C HIS A 26 8.67 6.74 -4.44
N ARG A 27 9.01 6.24 -3.25
CA ARG A 27 8.01 5.97 -2.22
C ARG A 27 7.20 7.22 -1.88
N GLY A 28 7.84 8.37 -1.82
CA GLY A 28 7.16 9.64 -1.56
C GLY A 28 6.09 9.95 -2.59
N ASP A 29 6.35 9.62 -3.85
CA ASP A 29 5.37 9.82 -4.93
C ASP A 29 4.17 8.91 -4.76
N ILE A 30 4.39 7.67 -4.32
CA ILE A 30 3.30 6.73 -4.06
C ILE A 30 2.45 7.23 -2.89
N VAL A 31 3.08 7.68 -1.82
CA VAL A 31 2.37 8.22 -0.66
C VAL A 31 1.51 9.41 -1.07
N LYS A 32 2.03 10.30 -1.90
CA LYS A 32 1.27 11.45 -2.40
C LYS A 32 0.10 11.02 -3.27
N ALA A 33 0.31 10.03 -4.13
CA ALA A 33 -0.74 9.55 -5.02
C ALA A 33 -1.89 8.91 -4.25
N ILE A 34 -1.57 8.15 -3.21
CA ILE A 34 -2.57 7.49 -2.38
C ILE A 34 -3.24 8.49 -1.44
N GLY A 35 -2.46 9.40 -0.85
CA GLY A 35 -2.94 10.38 0.09
C GLY A 35 -3.17 9.80 1.48
N GLU A 36 -3.37 10.68 2.45
CA GLU A 36 -3.55 10.29 3.84
C GLU A 36 -4.77 9.38 4.04
N GLU A 37 -5.87 9.73 3.42
CA GLU A 37 -7.09 8.95 3.50
C GLU A 37 -6.91 7.55 2.93
N GLY A 38 -6.22 7.44 1.81
CA GLY A 38 -5.95 6.15 1.19
C GLY A 38 -5.05 5.28 2.03
N ILE A 39 -4.04 5.88 2.67
CA ILE A 39 -3.13 5.14 3.55
C ILE A 39 -3.88 4.63 4.77
N LYS A 40 -4.77 5.44 5.35
CA LYS A 40 -5.62 5.01 6.47
C LYS A 40 -6.50 3.83 6.07
N LYS A 41 -7.05 3.87 4.86
CA LYS A 41 -7.86 2.78 4.35
C LYS A 41 -7.04 1.51 4.19
N LEU A 42 -5.83 1.62 3.66
CA LEU A 42 -4.93 0.47 3.52
C LEU A 42 -4.60 -0.14 4.87
N LEU A 43 -4.34 0.70 5.88
CA LEU A 43 -4.09 0.22 7.23
C LEU A 43 -5.31 -0.50 7.81
N HIS A 44 -6.50 0.06 7.56
CA HIS A 44 -7.75 -0.53 8.04
C HIS A 44 -8.00 -1.89 7.39
N ASP A 45 -7.70 -2.01 6.10
CA ASP A 45 -7.97 -3.22 5.32
C ASP A 45 -6.81 -4.23 5.35
N ALA A 46 -5.69 -3.88 6.00
CA ALA A 46 -4.48 -4.69 5.96
C ALA A 46 -4.71 -6.13 6.40
N GLU A 47 -5.56 -6.34 7.40
CA GLU A 47 -5.86 -7.68 7.91
C GLU A 47 -6.46 -8.57 6.83
N MET A 48 -7.37 -8.03 6.04
CA MET A 48 -7.98 -8.76 4.93
C MET A 48 -7.00 -8.90 3.77
N ASP A 49 -6.24 -7.86 3.51
CA ASP A 49 -5.29 -7.83 2.40
C ASP A 49 -4.15 -8.83 2.59
N HIS A 50 -3.84 -9.21 3.83
CA HIS A 50 -2.84 -10.25 4.09
C HIS A 50 -3.19 -11.59 3.45
N CYS A 51 -4.46 -11.82 3.16
CA CYS A 51 -4.91 -13.04 2.48
C CYS A 51 -4.62 -13.01 0.98
N LEU A 52 -4.26 -11.84 0.44
CA LEU A 52 -3.98 -11.65 -0.97
C LEU A 52 -2.47 -11.47 -1.18
N SER A 53 -2.00 -11.75 -2.40
CA SER A 53 -0.60 -11.49 -2.72
C SER A 53 -0.36 -9.99 -2.87
N PHE A 54 0.88 -9.56 -2.66
CA PHE A 54 1.26 -8.17 -2.92
C PHE A 54 0.95 -7.77 -4.36
N GLU A 55 1.12 -8.68 -5.30
CA GLU A 55 0.86 -8.42 -6.70
C GLU A 55 -0.60 -8.04 -6.93
N GLN A 56 -1.53 -8.80 -6.34
CA GLN A 56 -2.96 -8.50 -6.47
C GLN A 56 -3.31 -7.17 -5.83
N VAL A 57 -2.85 -6.94 -4.61
CA VAL A 57 -3.15 -5.71 -3.88
C VAL A 57 -2.53 -4.50 -4.58
N SER A 58 -1.29 -4.63 -5.04
CA SER A 58 -0.62 -3.53 -5.73
C SER A 58 -1.33 -3.18 -7.05
N ASP A 59 -1.78 -4.18 -7.80
CA ASP A 59 -2.52 -3.93 -9.04
C ASP A 59 -3.82 -3.17 -8.76
N GLU A 60 -4.53 -3.54 -7.71
CA GLU A 60 -5.75 -2.84 -7.32
C GLU A 60 -5.47 -1.39 -6.93
N VAL A 61 -4.42 -1.17 -6.14
CA VAL A 61 -4.03 0.17 -5.70
C VAL A 61 -3.60 1.03 -6.89
N ILE A 62 -2.76 0.49 -7.75
CA ILE A 62 -2.29 1.20 -8.94
C ILE A 62 -3.47 1.61 -9.82
N SER A 63 -4.40 0.70 -10.03
CA SER A 63 -5.59 0.96 -10.84
C SER A 63 -6.52 1.97 -10.18
N TYR A 64 -6.76 1.82 -8.89
CA TYR A 64 -7.69 2.68 -8.15
C TYR A 64 -7.20 4.12 -8.09
N TYR A 65 -5.92 4.32 -7.77
CA TYR A 65 -5.33 5.65 -7.64
C TYR A 65 -4.68 6.16 -8.93
N LYS A 66 -4.75 5.37 -10.00
CA LYS A 66 -4.21 5.72 -11.32
C LYS A 66 -2.74 6.12 -11.25
N ILE A 67 -1.96 5.31 -10.56
CA ILE A 67 -0.53 5.55 -10.40
C ILE A 67 0.16 5.25 -11.74
N LYS A 68 0.92 6.21 -12.22
CA LYS A 68 1.64 6.06 -13.48
C LYS A 68 2.93 5.27 -13.29
N LYS A 69 3.19 4.39 -14.21
CA LYS A 69 4.46 3.65 -14.24
C LYS A 69 5.58 4.48 -14.86
#